data_49a5a4bdc9bf30fe0466c7d341a9b2b9
#
_entry.id   49a5a4bdc9bf30fe0466c7d341a9b2b9
#
_cell.length_a   1.000
_cell.length_b   1.000
_cell.length_c   1.000
_cell.angle_alpha   90.00
_cell.angle_beta   90.00
_cell.angle_gamma   90.00
#
_symmetry.space_group_name_H-M   'P 1'
#
loop_
_entity.id
_entity.type
_entity.pdbx_description
1 polymer ?
#
loop_
_entity_poly.entity_id
_entity_poly.type
_entity_poly.pdbx_seq_one_letter_code
_entity_poly.pdbx_strand_id
1 'polypeptide(L)'
;MEKSRRSFIQKGLAGAMLIATPGLVKANVADMAKPGVAKAANPFHLGMAGFTFVKFDLETTLKTLQRLDIHYLCIKDFHLPYDCTDAQIEELHAKCASYNVKGYAVGPINMKTEAEIDHAFEYARRVGVKTIVGVPTYELLAYVDKKVKEYDFHFAIHLHGPDLPVFQDAKDVWEHTKDLDPRIGMCLDI
;
A
#
# COMPACT_ATOMS: atom_id res chain seq x y z
N MET A 1 32.84 20.97 1.60
CA MET A 1 33.28 19.69 1.03
C MET A 1 32.21 18.64 1.42
N GLU A 2 31.32 18.37 0.52
CA GLU A 2 30.20 17.43 0.72
C GLU A 2 30.71 16.00 0.53
N LYS A 3 30.70 15.18 1.59
CA LYS A 3 31.06 13.76 1.50
C LYS A 3 29.90 12.96 1.00
N SER A 4 29.93 12.56 -0.26
CA SER A 4 28.94 11.73 -0.94
C SER A 4 28.70 10.40 -0.21
N ARG A 5 27.41 10.04 -0.01
CA ARG A 5 26.96 8.78 0.59
C ARG A 5 27.45 7.51 -0.15
N ARG A 6 27.87 7.64 -1.40
CA ARG A 6 28.51 6.57 -2.19
C ARG A 6 29.87 6.13 -1.66
N SER A 7 30.63 7.02 -0.99
CA SER A 7 31.97 6.72 -0.47
C SER A 7 31.96 5.83 0.78
N PHE A 8 30.84 5.78 1.51
CA PHE A 8 30.71 4.97 2.71
C PHE A 8 30.53 3.47 2.39
N ILE A 9 29.83 3.15 1.33
CA ILE A 9 29.52 1.76 0.94
C ILE A 9 30.77 1.05 0.35
N GLN A 10 31.66 1.77 -0.30
CA GLN A 10 32.87 1.19 -0.90
C GLN A 10 33.98 0.84 0.10
N LYS A 11 33.96 1.38 1.31
CA LYS A 11 35.00 1.15 2.34
C LYS A 11 34.67 -0.01 3.30
N GLY A 12 33.49 -0.59 3.25
CA GLY A 12 33.04 -1.69 4.11
C GLY A 12 33.43 -3.09 3.62
N LEU A 13 34.01 -3.25 2.42
CA LEU A 13 34.27 -4.55 1.81
C LEU A 13 35.75 -4.99 1.80
N ALA A 14 36.64 -4.31 2.48
CA ALA A 14 38.09 -4.63 2.52
C ALA A 14 38.53 -5.02 3.92
N GLY A 15 38.17 -6.18 4.41
CA GLY A 15 38.56 -6.64 5.75
C GLY A 15 38.34 -8.11 6.04
N ALA A 16 38.77 -9.01 5.15
CA ALA A 16 38.95 -10.42 5.51
C ALA A 16 40.23 -10.94 4.86
N MET A 17 41.38 -10.74 5.56
CA MET A 17 42.62 -11.45 5.24
C MET A 17 42.53 -12.87 5.80
N LEU A 18 42.48 -13.84 4.92
CA LEU A 18 42.69 -15.26 5.21
C LEU A 18 44.20 -15.54 5.16
N ILE A 19 44.76 -15.95 6.29
CA ILE A 19 46.11 -16.51 6.38
C ILE A 19 46.08 -17.92 5.78
N ALA A 20 46.71 -18.13 4.64
CA ALA A 20 46.82 -19.42 3.97
C ALA A 20 48.12 -20.13 4.38
N THR A 21 47.99 -21.31 4.99
CA THR A 21 49.08 -22.30 5.09
C THR A 21 49.19 -23.12 3.79
N PRO A 22 50.40 -23.47 3.29
CA PRO A 22 50.55 -24.16 2.03
C PRO A 22 50.39 -25.69 2.23
N GLY A 23 49.25 -26.21 1.80
CA GLY A 23 48.97 -27.64 1.70
C GLY A 23 48.13 -27.90 0.47
N LEU A 24 48.70 -28.67 -0.50
CA LEU A 24 48.07 -29.00 -1.76
C LEU A 24 46.70 -29.65 -1.60
N VAL A 25 45.67 -28.98 -2.05
CA VAL A 25 44.41 -29.59 -2.50
C VAL A 25 44.05 -28.95 -3.82
N LYS A 26 44.15 -29.70 -4.93
CA LYS A 26 43.56 -29.35 -6.22
C LYS A 26 42.02 -29.45 -6.06
N ALA A 27 41.36 -28.42 -5.61
CA ALA A 27 39.91 -28.27 -5.67
C ALA A 27 39.57 -27.65 -7.02
N ASN A 28 38.72 -28.34 -7.78
CA ASN A 28 38.14 -27.85 -9.02
C ASN A 28 37.32 -26.57 -8.73
N VAL A 29 37.81 -25.44 -9.19
CA VAL A 29 37.17 -24.10 -8.96
C VAL A 29 35.90 -23.91 -9.84
N ALA A 30 35.47 -24.95 -10.55
CA ALA A 30 34.33 -24.85 -11.47
C ALA A 30 32.95 -25.02 -10.80
N ASP A 31 32.87 -25.32 -9.50
CA ASP A 31 31.58 -25.63 -8.85
C ASP A 31 31.32 -24.87 -7.55
N MET A 32 31.89 -23.67 -7.41
CA MET A 32 31.40 -22.74 -6.42
C MET A 32 30.15 -22.07 -7.00
N ALA A 33 29.00 -22.73 -6.90
CA ALA A 33 27.71 -22.10 -7.01
C ALA A 33 27.73 -20.86 -6.09
N LYS A 34 27.56 -19.68 -6.67
CA LYS A 34 27.37 -18.43 -5.90
C LYS A 34 26.32 -18.75 -4.85
N PRO A 35 26.59 -18.52 -3.55
CA PRO A 35 25.54 -18.70 -2.55
C PRO A 35 24.37 -17.83 -3.01
N GLY A 36 23.27 -18.48 -3.38
CA GLY A 36 22.04 -17.77 -3.72
C GLY A 36 21.71 -16.94 -2.49
N VAL A 37 21.80 -15.63 -2.63
CA VAL A 37 21.26 -14.72 -1.62
C VAL A 37 19.79 -15.11 -1.54
N ALA A 38 19.42 -15.85 -0.51
CA ALA A 38 18.03 -16.15 -0.23
C ALA A 38 17.34 -14.78 -0.20
N LYS A 39 16.45 -14.56 -1.19
CA LYS A 39 15.69 -13.31 -1.29
C LYS A 39 14.94 -13.21 0.03
N ALA A 40 15.43 -12.38 0.96
CA ALA A 40 14.76 -12.19 2.25
C ALA A 40 13.31 -11.87 1.92
N ALA A 41 12.38 -12.62 2.50
CA ALA A 41 10.97 -12.38 2.27
C ALA A 41 10.71 -10.91 2.60
N ASN A 42 10.29 -10.12 1.60
CA ASN A 42 9.99 -8.71 1.81
C ASN A 42 8.79 -8.65 2.77
N PRO A 43 8.94 -8.12 4.00
CA PRO A 43 7.85 -8.08 4.97
C PRO A 43 6.72 -7.14 4.52
N PHE A 44 6.94 -6.32 3.49
CA PHE A 44 5.98 -5.37 2.99
C PHE A 44 5.36 -5.83 1.67
N HIS A 45 4.05 -5.70 1.56
CA HIS A 45 3.33 -5.83 0.30
C HIS A 45 3.33 -4.46 -0.40
N LEU A 46 4.01 -4.39 -1.54
CA LEU A 46 3.99 -3.18 -2.35
C LEU A 46 2.68 -3.11 -3.14
N GLY A 47 1.92 -2.04 -2.94
CA GLY A 47 0.71 -1.74 -3.69
C GLY A 47 0.81 -0.40 -4.40
N MET A 48 -0.11 -0.16 -5.32
CA MET A 48 -0.21 1.09 -6.05
C MET A 48 -1.49 1.82 -5.67
N ALA A 49 -1.38 3.12 -5.40
CA ALA A 49 -2.53 4.00 -5.26
C ALA A 49 -3.21 4.19 -6.62
N GLY A 50 -4.51 3.90 -6.69
CA GLY A 50 -5.25 4.01 -7.95
C GLY A 50 -5.20 5.41 -8.55
N PHE A 51 -5.13 6.47 -7.74
CA PHE A 51 -5.05 7.86 -8.20
C PHE A 51 -3.85 8.14 -9.11
N THR A 52 -2.75 7.40 -8.97
CA THR A 52 -1.60 7.44 -9.89
C THR A 52 -2.03 7.27 -11.36
N PHE A 53 -3.14 6.56 -11.59
CA PHE A 53 -3.64 6.21 -12.92
C PHE A 53 -4.88 7.01 -13.35
N VAL A 54 -5.11 8.18 -12.77
CA VAL A 54 -6.30 9.01 -13.07
C VAL A 54 -6.50 9.36 -14.56
N LYS A 55 -5.45 9.28 -15.35
CA LYS A 55 -5.47 9.53 -16.81
C LYS A 55 -5.46 8.26 -17.68
N PHE A 56 -5.53 7.09 -17.05
CA PHE A 56 -5.42 5.81 -17.73
C PHE A 56 -6.66 4.96 -17.44
N ASP A 57 -7.03 4.14 -18.41
CA ASP A 57 -8.05 3.12 -18.22
C ASP A 57 -7.54 1.95 -17.36
N LEU A 58 -8.44 1.10 -16.92
CA LEU A 58 -8.11 -0.05 -16.07
C LEU A 58 -7.13 -1.01 -16.78
N GLU A 59 -7.29 -1.22 -18.08
CA GLU A 59 -6.43 -2.12 -18.86
C GLU A 59 -4.97 -1.65 -18.87
N THR A 60 -4.75 -0.36 -19.17
CA THR A 60 -3.43 0.25 -19.16
C THR A 60 -2.83 0.27 -17.76
N THR A 61 -3.66 0.51 -16.74
CA THR A 61 -3.27 0.44 -15.33
C THR A 61 -2.74 -0.96 -14.99
N LEU A 62 -3.50 -2.01 -15.28
CA LEU A 62 -3.14 -3.39 -14.96
C LEU A 62 -1.89 -3.86 -15.72
N LYS A 63 -1.75 -3.52 -17.00
CA LYS A 63 -0.53 -3.78 -17.78
C LYS A 63 0.70 -3.11 -17.15
N THR A 64 0.53 -1.90 -16.65
CA THR A 64 1.62 -1.17 -15.99
C THR A 64 2.01 -1.84 -14.67
N LEU A 65 1.03 -2.24 -13.85
CA LEU A 65 1.27 -2.96 -12.61
C LEU A 65 1.99 -4.29 -12.85
N GLN A 66 1.55 -5.06 -13.84
CA GLN A 66 2.20 -6.32 -14.24
C GLN A 66 3.65 -6.11 -14.64
N ARG A 67 3.94 -5.08 -15.45
CA ARG A 67 5.31 -4.74 -15.89
C ARG A 67 6.20 -4.35 -14.71
N LEU A 68 5.64 -3.74 -13.65
CA LEU A 68 6.36 -3.32 -12.46
C LEU A 68 6.42 -4.40 -11.37
N ASP A 69 5.85 -5.58 -11.60
CA ASP A 69 5.73 -6.67 -10.61
C ASP A 69 4.99 -6.21 -9.34
N ILE A 70 3.95 -5.38 -9.50
CA ILE A 70 3.09 -4.89 -8.42
C ILE A 70 1.75 -5.62 -8.48
N HIS A 71 1.38 -6.25 -7.36
CA HIS A 71 0.22 -7.16 -7.29
C HIS A 71 -0.97 -6.60 -6.50
N TYR A 72 -0.87 -5.37 -5.97
CA TYR A 72 -1.92 -4.77 -5.15
C TYR A 72 -2.30 -3.39 -5.68
N LEU A 73 -3.62 -3.14 -5.78
CA LEU A 73 -4.20 -1.88 -6.24
C LEU A 73 -5.18 -1.33 -5.20
N CYS A 74 -5.01 -0.08 -4.79
CA CYS A 74 -6.07 0.67 -4.13
C CYS A 74 -7.04 1.14 -5.21
N ILE A 75 -8.28 0.63 -5.17
CA ILE A 75 -9.29 0.87 -6.21
C ILE A 75 -9.84 2.29 -6.07
N LYS A 76 -9.91 3.02 -7.18
CA LYS A 76 -10.46 4.37 -7.25
C LYS A 76 -11.79 4.37 -8.02
N ASP A 77 -12.65 5.35 -7.76
CA ASP A 77 -14.00 5.52 -8.34
C ASP A 77 -14.03 5.58 -9.87
N PHE A 78 -12.98 6.07 -10.51
CA PHE A 78 -12.85 6.04 -11.97
C PHE A 78 -12.48 4.65 -12.54
N HIS A 79 -12.02 3.72 -11.69
CA HIS A 79 -11.84 2.31 -12.07
C HIS A 79 -13.09 1.49 -11.77
N LEU A 80 -13.80 1.83 -10.68
CA LEU A 80 -15.05 1.18 -10.26
C LEU A 80 -15.91 2.22 -9.54
N PRO A 81 -17.00 2.72 -10.16
CA PRO A 81 -17.90 3.70 -9.55
C PRO A 81 -18.50 3.22 -8.22
N TYR A 82 -18.80 4.14 -7.32
CA TYR A 82 -19.39 3.80 -6.01
C TYR A 82 -20.78 3.16 -6.10
N ASP A 83 -21.54 3.48 -7.16
CA ASP A 83 -22.86 2.93 -7.49
C ASP A 83 -22.78 1.73 -8.44
N CYS A 84 -21.61 1.10 -8.58
CA CYS A 84 -21.40 -0.04 -9.47
C CYS A 84 -22.35 -1.20 -9.17
N THR A 85 -22.68 -1.95 -10.21
CA THR A 85 -23.40 -3.21 -10.10
C THR A 85 -22.49 -4.37 -9.66
N ASP A 86 -23.07 -5.47 -9.17
CA ASP A 86 -22.30 -6.67 -8.82
C ASP A 86 -21.58 -7.25 -10.04
N ALA A 87 -22.19 -7.19 -11.23
CA ALA A 87 -21.56 -7.60 -12.48
C ALA A 87 -20.28 -6.78 -12.80
N GLN A 88 -20.28 -5.47 -12.53
CA GLN A 88 -19.09 -4.64 -12.71
C GLN A 88 -17.99 -4.96 -11.68
N ILE A 89 -18.39 -5.34 -10.47
CA ILE A 89 -17.44 -5.80 -9.44
C ILE A 89 -16.79 -7.12 -9.88
N GLU A 90 -17.58 -8.07 -10.36
CA GLU A 90 -17.10 -9.35 -10.89
C GLU A 90 -16.17 -9.16 -12.09
N GLU A 91 -16.53 -8.27 -13.02
CA GLU A 91 -15.68 -7.93 -14.17
C GLU A 91 -14.33 -7.32 -13.74
N LEU A 92 -14.36 -6.37 -12.78
CA LEU A 92 -13.13 -5.80 -12.22
C LEU A 92 -12.24 -6.89 -11.63
N HIS A 93 -12.81 -7.78 -10.81
CA HIS A 93 -12.04 -8.86 -10.18
C HIS A 93 -11.46 -9.83 -11.20
N ALA A 94 -12.24 -10.26 -12.17
CA ALA A 94 -11.77 -11.14 -13.24
C ALA A 94 -10.63 -10.49 -14.03
N LYS A 95 -10.77 -9.21 -14.35
CA LYS A 95 -9.77 -8.45 -15.07
C LYS A 95 -8.50 -8.26 -14.25
N CYS A 96 -8.60 -7.88 -12.99
CA CYS A 96 -7.45 -7.79 -12.07
C CYS A 96 -6.72 -9.15 -11.94
N ALA A 97 -7.48 -10.23 -11.77
CA ALA A 97 -6.92 -11.58 -11.63
C ALA A 97 -6.13 -12.01 -12.87
N SER A 98 -6.57 -11.65 -14.08
CA SER A 98 -5.86 -11.96 -15.34
C SER A 98 -4.48 -11.31 -15.44
N TYR A 99 -4.20 -10.27 -14.65
CA TYR A 99 -2.91 -9.60 -14.52
C TYR A 99 -2.17 -9.92 -13.22
N ASN A 100 -2.68 -10.90 -12.43
CA ASN A 100 -2.16 -11.21 -11.10
C ASN A 100 -2.15 -10.00 -10.16
N VAL A 101 -3.18 -9.16 -10.25
CA VAL A 101 -3.40 -7.98 -9.40
C VAL A 101 -4.63 -8.23 -8.51
N LYS A 102 -4.59 -7.73 -7.28
CA LYS A 102 -5.69 -7.79 -6.31
C LYS A 102 -6.01 -6.39 -5.79
N GLY A 103 -7.28 -6.03 -5.76
CA GLY A 103 -7.75 -4.88 -4.98
C GLY A 103 -7.52 -5.14 -3.48
N TYR A 104 -6.88 -4.21 -2.76
CA TYR A 104 -6.65 -4.35 -1.31
C TYR A 104 -7.38 -3.29 -0.48
N ALA A 105 -7.72 -2.17 -1.10
CA ALA A 105 -8.38 -1.04 -0.48
C ALA A 105 -9.21 -0.29 -1.51
N VAL A 106 -10.11 0.56 -1.04
CA VAL A 106 -10.84 1.55 -1.84
C VAL A 106 -10.55 2.96 -1.35
N GLY A 107 -10.53 3.93 -2.24
CA GLY A 107 -10.36 5.36 -1.89
C GLY A 107 -9.16 6.05 -2.56
N PRO A 108 -8.80 7.26 -2.09
CA PRO A 108 -9.44 8.01 -1.01
C PRO A 108 -10.87 8.48 -1.33
N ILE A 109 -11.73 8.44 -0.29
CA ILE A 109 -13.14 8.82 -0.35
C ILE A 109 -13.40 9.97 0.63
N ASN A 110 -13.90 11.11 0.13
CA ASN A 110 -14.35 12.19 0.99
C ASN A 110 -15.72 11.85 1.60
N MET A 111 -15.89 12.11 2.90
CA MET A 111 -17.09 11.76 3.66
C MET A 111 -17.48 12.95 4.55
N LYS A 112 -18.61 13.58 4.26
CA LYS A 112 -19.13 14.77 4.96
C LYS A 112 -20.42 14.47 5.74
N THR A 113 -20.97 13.27 5.59
CA THR A 113 -22.21 12.84 6.24
C THR A 113 -22.12 11.37 6.66
N GLU A 114 -22.93 10.95 7.62
CA GLU A 114 -23.06 9.55 8.03
C GLU A 114 -23.52 8.66 6.86
N ALA A 115 -24.41 9.15 5.99
CA ALA A 115 -24.85 8.42 4.83
C ALA A 115 -23.73 8.13 3.82
N GLU A 116 -22.80 9.07 3.64
CA GLU A 116 -21.60 8.84 2.80
C GLU A 116 -20.65 7.83 3.43
N ILE A 117 -20.53 7.79 4.76
CA ILE A 117 -19.77 6.76 5.47
C ILE A 117 -20.44 5.40 5.29
N ASP A 118 -21.76 5.29 5.52
CA ASP A 118 -22.49 4.06 5.29
C ASP A 118 -22.30 3.53 3.87
N HIS A 119 -22.40 4.41 2.88
CA HIS A 119 -22.20 4.07 1.48
C HIS A 119 -20.77 3.57 1.21
N ALA A 120 -19.76 4.22 1.77
CA ALA A 120 -18.37 3.81 1.59
C ALA A 120 -18.07 2.44 2.23
N PHE A 121 -18.60 2.15 3.41
CA PHE A 121 -18.45 0.85 4.06
C PHE A 121 -19.19 -0.25 3.29
N GLU A 122 -20.42 0.01 2.83
CA GLU A 122 -21.17 -0.94 2.03
C GLU A 122 -20.50 -1.18 0.66
N TYR A 123 -20.00 -0.13 0.00
CA TYR A 123 -19.21 -0.25 -1.22
C TYR A 123 -17.98 -1.14 -1.01
N ALA A 124 -17.17 -0.87 0.02
CA ALA A 124 -16.00 -1.68 0.33
C ALA A 124 -16.35 -3.16 0.61
N ARG A 125 -17.47 -3.40 1.32
CA ARG A 125 -18.00 -4.74 1.60
C ARG A 125 -18.37 -5.46 0.30
N ARG A 126 -19.10 -4.81 -0.60
CA ARG A 126 -19.49 -5.36 -1.91
C ARG A 126 -18.28 -5.65 -2.80
N VAL A 127 -17.31 -4.74 -2.81
CA VAL A 127 -16.03 -4.92 -3.53
C VAL A 127 -15.16 -6.01 -2.90
N GLY A 128 -15.44 -6.44 -1.68
CA GLY A 128 -14.71 -7.52 -1.01
C GLY A 128 -13.34 -7.09 -0.47
N VAL A 129 -13.15 -5.79 -0.16
CA VAL A 129 -11.96 -5.27 0.51
C VAL A 129 -12.27 -4.90 1.95
N LYS A 130 -11.27 -4.93 2.81
CA LYS A 130 -11.40 -4.62 4.24
C LYS A 130 -10.70 -3.33 4.66
N THR A 131 -10.20 -2.56 3.71
CA THR A 131 -9.51 -1.30 3.99
C THR A 131 -10.14 -0.18 3.19
N ILE A 132 -10.54 0.87 3.88
CA ILE A 132 -11.05 2.11 3.30
C ILE A 132 -10.01 3.20 3.56
N VAL A 133 -9.58 3.88 2.51
CA VAL A 133 -8.84 5.14 2.62
C VAL A 133 -9.86 6.26 2.53
N GLY A 134 -9.96 7.08 3.56
CA GLY A 134 -11.05 8.06 3.65
C GLY A 134 -10.66 9.38 4.29
N VAL A 135 -11.48 10.40 4.05
CA VAL A 135 -11.36 11.76 4.62
C VAL A 135 -12.72 12.14 5.20
N PRO A 136 -13.05 11.69 6.43
CA PRO A 136 -14.22 12.16 7.14
C PRO A 136 -13.97 13.57 7.70
N THR A 137 -15.00 14.23 8.23
CA THR A 137 -14.79 15.38 9.11
C THR A 137 -14.50 14.91 10.55
N TYR A 138 -13.96 15.76 11.41
CA TYR A 138 -13.64 15.38 12.80
C TYR A 138 -14.88 14.91 13.57
N GLU A 139 -16.03 15.57 13.34
CA GLU A 139 -17.30 15.28 14.01
C GLU A 139 -17.83 13.87 13.67
N LEU A 140 -17.43 13.33 12.52
CA LEU A 140 -17.85 12.02 12.03
C LEU A 140 -16.94 10.87 12.49
N LEU A 141 -15.81 11.15 13.14
CA LEU A 141 -14.87 10.12 13.55
C LEU A 141 -15.50 9.09 14.52
N ALA A 142 -16.37 9.53 15.42
CA ALA A 142 -17.10 8.63 16.32
C ALA A 142 -18.03 7.68 15.53
N TYR A 143 -18.60 8.15 14.43
CA TYR A 143 -19.42 7.31 13.57
C TYR A 143 -18.58 6.33 12.75
N VAL A 144 -17.43 6.77 12.24
CA VAL A 144 -16.44 5.89 11.59
C VAL A 144 -15.97 4.78 12.55
N ASP A 145 -15.70 5.11 13.81
CA ASP A 145 -15.31 4.16 14.86
C ASP A 145 -16.38 3.07 15.06
N LYS A 146 -17.65 3.46 15.13
CA LYS A 146 -18.77 2.53 15.19
C LYS A 146 -18.78 1.60 13.97
N LYS A 147 -18.62 2.14 12.75
CA LYS A 147 -18.64 1.36 11.51
C LYS A 147 -17.45 0.43 11.36
N VAL A 148 -16.26 0.86 11.77
CA VAL A 148 -15.06 0.00 11.81
C VAL A 148 -15.29 -1.24 12.67
N LYS A 149 -15.94 -1.07 13.83
CA LYS A 149 -16.30 -2.18 14.72
C LYS A 149 -17.40 -3.08 14.12
N GLU A 150 -18.42 -2.48 13.50
CA GLU A 150 -19.55 -3.18 12.88
C GLU A 150 -19.10 -4.09 11.72
N TYR A 151 -18.25 -3.57 10.83
CA TYR A 151 -17.83 -4.26 9.61
C TYR A 151 -16.54 -5.08 9.79
N ASP A 152 -15.82 -4.94 10.89
CA ASP A 152 -14.47 -5.49 11.10
C ASP A 152 -13.50 -5.05 9.99
N PHE A 153 -13.48 -3.74 9.71
CA PHE A 153 -12.67 -3.13 8.66
C PHE A 153 -11.54 -2.28 9.23
N HIS A 154 -10.55 -1.96 8.40
CA HIS A 154 -9.54 -0.95 8.65
C HIS A 154 -9.94 0.36 7.96
N PHE A 155 -9.70 1.47 8.64
CA PHE A 155 -9.94 2.79 8.09
C PHE A 155 -8.66 3.61 8.17
N ALA A 156 -8.12 3.98 7.01
CA ALA A 156 -6.90 4.77 6.89
C ALA A 156 -7.25 6.20 6.52
N ILE A 157 -7.04 7.15 7.43
CA ILE A 157 -7.25 8.56 7.18
C ILE A 157 -6.19 9.06 6.21
N HIS A 158 -6.62 9.61 5.09
CA HIS A 158 -5.74 10.19 4.09
C HIS A 158 -5.33 11.59 4.49
N LEU A 159 -4.02 11.85 4.55
CA LEU A 159 -3.43 13.15 4.82
C LEU A 159 -3.49 14.02 3.57
N HIS A 160 -3.83 15.29 3.74
CA HIS A 160 -3.90 16.24 2.62
C HIS A 160 -2.91 17.42 2.73
N GLY A 161 -2.13 17.45 3.80
CA GLY A 161 -1.22 18.57 4.06
C GLY A 161 -1.97 19.86 4.41
N PRO A 162 -1.28 20.99 4.44
CA PRO A 162 -1.81 22.25 4.95
C PRO A 162 -2.90 22.90 4.08
N ASP A 163 -3.15 22.37 2.89
CA ASP A 163 -4.13 22.93 1.94
C ASP A 163 -5.58 22.61 2.29
N LEU A 164 -5.83 21.64 3.17
CA LEU A 164 -7.15 21.28 3.66
C LEU A 164 -7.30 21.58 5.16
N PRO A 165 -8.54 21.88 5.62
CA PRO A 165 -8.80 22.25 7.01
C PRO A 165 -8.78 21.06 7.99
N VAL A 166 -8.69 19.81 7.49
CA VAL A 166 -8.72 18.59 8.30
C VAL A 166 -7.54 17.69 7.96
N PHE A 167 -7.00 17.01 8.96
CA PHE A 167 -5.93 16.01 8.82
C PHE A 167 -4.71 16.53 8.06
N GLN A 168 -4.19 17.68 8.50
CA GLN A 168 -3.10 18.38 7.83
C GLN A 168 -1.76 17.65 7.97
N ASP A 169 -1.55 16.91 9.06
CA ASP A 169 -0.33 16.16 9.32
C ASP A 169 -0.59 14.90 10.19
N ALA A 170 0.44 14.12 10.39
CA ALA A 170 0.35 12.90 11.17
C ALA A 170 0.02 13.13 12.66
N LYS A 171 0.43 14.27 13.22
CA LYS A 171 0.10 14.63 14.61
C LYS A 171 -1.38 14.95 14.75
N ASP A 172 -1.93 15.69 13.82
CA ASP A 172 -3.35 16.02 13.78
C ASP A 172 -4.22 14.73 13.70
N VAL A 173 -3.88 13.80 12.80
CA VAL A 173 -4.58 12.51 12.74
C VAL A 173 -4.45 11.76 14.07
N TRP A 174 -3.24 11.68 14.63
CA TRP A 174 -3.02 10.98 15.89
C TRP A 174 -3.83 11.58 17.05
N GLU A 175 -3.86 12.88 17.20
CA GLU A 175 -4.60 13.55 18.27
C GLU A 175 -6.10 13.23 18.21
N HIS A 176 -6.67 13.07 17.01
CA HIS A 176 -8.09 12.79 16.82
C HIS A 176 -8.43 11.29 16.81
N THR A 177 -7.45 10.39 16.65
CA THR A 177 -7.73 8.95 16.49
C THR A 177 -7.16 8.06 17.58
N LYS A 178 -6.24 8.55 18.43
CA LYS A 178 -5.51 7.75 19.44
C LYS A 178 -6.42 7.01 20.43
N ASP A 179 -7.62 7.51 20.68
CA ASP A 179 -8.59 6.95 21.64
C ASP A 179 -9.72 6.17 20.94
N LEU A 180 -9.66 6.00 19.60
CA LEU A 180 -10.60 5.24 18.80
C LEU A 180 -10.13 3.79 18.61
N ASP A 181 -10.91 3.00 17.87
CA ASP A 181 -10.53 1.62 17.55
C ASP A 181 -9.16 1.58 16.84
N PRO A 182 -8.24 0.67 17.24
CA PRO A 182 -6.88 0.61 16.69
C PRO A 182 -6.82 0.26 15.19
N ARG A 183 -7.94 -0.13 14.58
CA ARG A 183 -8.06 -0.31 13.13
C ARG A 183 -8.26 1.00 12.37
N ILE A 184 -8.44 2.12 13.10
CA ILE A 184 -8.42 3.47 12.53
C ILE A 184 -6.99 4.01 12.65
N GLY A 185 -6.38 4.30 11.54
CA GLY A 185 -5.02 4.79 11.47
C GLY A 185 -4.86 5.83 10.36
N MET A 186 -3.61 6.11 10.01
CA MET A 186 -3.30 7.08 8.97
C MET A 186 -2.74 6.40 7.71
N CYS A 187 -3.12 6.92 6.55
CA CYS A 187 -2.44 6.70 5.28
C CYS A 187 -1.39 7.80 5.14
N LEU A 188 -0.12 7.46 5.39
CA LEU A 188 0.98 8.40 5.22
C LEU A 188 1.21 8.65 3.74
N ASP A 189 0.96 9.87 3.31
CA ASP A 189 1.30 10.38 1.99
C ASP A 189 2.57 11.23 2.12
N ILE A 190 3.68 10.84 1.45
CA ILE A 190 5.04 11.40 1.64
C ILE A 190 5.62 11.92 0.33
#